data_e13498d057d9ba879fb68cfdc6a3cb7d
#
_entry.id   e13498d057d9ba879fb68cfdc6a3cb7d
#
_cell.length_a   1.000
_cell.length_b   1.000
_cell.length_c   1.000
_cell.angle_alpha   90.00
_cell.angle_beta   90.00
_cell.angle_gamma   90.00
#
_symmetry.space_group_name_H-M   'P 1'
#
loop_
_entity.id
_entity.type
_entity.pdbx_description
1 polymer ?
#
loop_
_entity_poly.entity_id
_entity_poly.type
_entity_poly.pdbx_seq_one_letter_code
_entity_poly.pdbx_strand_id
1 'polypeptide(L)'
;VPDNAPANADNVDSEANADKLGHMEHEDHDPGPYFDDLVVGQTLAPAPAVTIGPGEAAIYQAICGDPLATSLSHPLAEAVTGQPGALVNPALVLHVSIGQSTVATRRVIANLFYRGVVLHRPVRHGETLQTTVEVRALSELSRRDDRPARGLALLGIHTVRIDDGATVADYERCAMLRFRDATTVTGHDDDLGAVDTRINLDDWEGRIPSDWDPTPLGHAAVRDWRVGVRRSDMLRDTVGLATELARLTQNQAPVHRDPALGPEGRRLVYGGHTIGLAQASLVRMLPDTATVLGWQACDHLGPVFEGDVLACHHTLLDERPAAGGRLRAVRVEVDSDSGGEVTPVLDWRVVTWGA
;
A
#
# COMPACT_ATOMS: atom_id res chain seq x y z
N VAL A 1 69.05 15.64 -15.09
CA VAL A 1 69.98 14.63 -14.53
C VAL A 1 70.22 14.98 -13.07
N PRO A 2 70.10 14.10 -12.07
CA PRO A 2 70.00 12.65 -12.13
C PRO A 2 68.81 12.04 -11.40
N ASP A 3 68.59 10.77 -11.69
CA ASP A 3 67.98 9.70 -10.97
C ASP A 3 68.03 9.76 -9.43
N ASN A 4 66.92 9.41 -8.80
CA ASN A 4 66.98 8.56 -7.62
C ASN A 4 65.58 7.93 -7.39
N ALA A 5 65.46 6.66 -7.73
CA ALA A 5 64.47 5.76 -7.15
C ALA A 5 64.99 5.30 -5.81
N PRO A 6 64.13 5.10 -4.83
CA PRO A 6 64.37 4.06 -3.79
C PRO A 6 63.53 2.84 -4.06
N ALA A 7 64.23 1.76 -3.97
CA ALA A 7 63.75 0.36 -4.01
C ALA A 7 63.00 -0.02 -2.71
N ASN A 8 62.15 -1.02 -2.87
CA ASN A 8 61.70 -1.99 -1.87
C ASN A 8 61.15 -1.47 -0.55
N ALA A 9 59.85 -1.59 -0.38
CA ALA A 9 59.29 -1.96 0.92
C ALA A 9 58.28 -3.08 0.72
N ASP A 10 58.72 -4.24 0.99
CA ASP A 10 58.11 -5.33 1.76
C ASP A 10 56.67 -5.73 1.45
N ASN A 11 56.64 -6.82 0.70
CA ASN A 11 55.62 -7.82 0.72
C ASN A 11 55.56 -8.40 2.15
N VAL A 12 54.72 -7.88 3.02
CA VAL A 12 54.45 -8.38 4.36
C VAL A 12 53.03 -8.83 4.43
N ASP A 13 52.85 -10.15 4.42
CA ASP A 13 51.78 -10.91 5.06
C ASP A 13 50.33 -10.57 4.70
N SER A 14 49.95 -10.76 3.43
CA SER A 14 48.53 -10.88 3.04
C SER A 14 47.97 -12.31 3.24
N GLU A 15 48.80 -13.31 3.42
CA GLU A 15 48.36 -14.70 3.63
C GLU A 15 48.08 -15.07 5.09
N ALA A 16 48.64 -14.36 6.05
CA ALA A 16 48.43 -14.67 7.48
C ALA A 16 47.15 -14.13 8.11
N ASN A 17 46.38 -13.29 7.38
CA ASN A 17 45.11 -12.73 7.87
C ASN A 17 43.86 -13.41 7.28
N ALA A 18 44.02 -14.26 6.27
CA ALA A 18 42.90 -15.03 5.70
C ALA A 18 42.52 -16.25 6.57
N ASP A 19 43.46 -16.76 7.36
CA ASP A 19 43.26 -17.96 8.19
C ASP A 19 42.72 -17.67 9.60
N LYS A 20 42.52 -16.40 9.96
CA LYS A 20 41.97 -15.99 11.27
C LYS A 20 40.50 -15.58 11.23
N LEU A 21 39.88 -15.52 10.06
CA LEU A 21 38.42 -15.53 9.92
C LEU A 21 38.02 -17.02 9.94
N GLY A 22 38.00 -17.58 11.15
CA GLY A 22 37.39 -18.89 11.38
C GLY A 22 36.07 -18.98 10.64
N HIS A 23 35.72 -20.16 10.15
CA HIS A 23 34.45 -20.46 9.53
C HIS A 23 33.33 -19.82 10.37
N MET A 24 32.93 -18.59 10.01
CA MET A 24 31.68 -18.03 10.49
C MET A 24 30.61 -18.89 9.86
N GLU A 25 30.00 -19.75 10.66
CA GLU A 25 28.78 -20.44 10.25
C GLU A 25 27.77 -19.36 9.85
N HIS A 26 27.50 -19.28 8.56
CA HIS A 26 26.51 -18.34 8.02
C HIS A 26 25.16 -19.03 8.13
N GLU A 27 24.43 -18.79 9.21
CA GLU A 27 23.03 -19.15 9.30
C GLU A 27 22.21 -18.12 8.50
N ASP A 28 21.59 -18.55 7.43
CA ASP A 28 20.60 -17.74 6.73
C ASP A 28 19.40 -17.51 7.65
N HIS A 29 19.29 -16.30 8.20
CA HIS A 29 18.17 -15.93 9.05
C HIS A 29 16.91 -15.72 8.18
N ASP A 30 15.97 -16.68 8.25
CA ASP A 30 14.65 -16.57 7.65
C ASP A 30 13.61 -16.25 8.72
N PRO A 31 13.24 -14.97 8.87
CA PRO A 31 12.36 -14.55 9.97
C PRO A 31 10.91 -14.99 9.82
N GLY A 32 10.50 -15.58 8.66
CA GLY A 32 9.09 -15.91 8.42
C GLY A 32 8.15 -14.70 8.61
N PRO A 33 6.86 -14.88 8.96
CA PRO A 33 6.18 -16.16 9.02
C PRO A 33 5.88 -16.73 7.63
N TYR A 34 5.77 -18.04 7.58
CA TYR A 34 5.17 -18.79 6.49
C TYR A 34 3.71 -19.09 6.84
N PHE A 35 2.95 -19.69 5.92
CA PHE A 35 1.56 -20.02 6.18
C PHE A 35 1.39 -20.97 7.36
N ASP A 36 2.23 -22.01 7.44
CA ASP A 36 2.25 -23.03 8.47
C ASP A 36 2.83 -22.58 9.82
N ASP A 37 3.34 -21.34 9.91
CA ASP A 37 3.76 -20.69 11.17
C ASP A 37 2.60 -19.89 11.81
N LEU A 38 1.49 -19.65 11.10
CA LEU A 38 0.41 -18.78 11.56
C LEU A 38 -0.65 -19.55 12.33
N VAL A 39 -1.26 -18.89 13.31
CA VAL A 39 -2.36 -19.43 14.14
C VAL A 39 -3.50 -18.42 14.19
N VAL A 40 -4.73 -18.89 13.99
CA VAL A 40 -5.94 -18.03 14.09
C VAL A 40 -6.04 -17.41 15.48
N GLY A 41 -6.34 -16.13 15.56
CA GLY A 41 -6.36 -15.32 16.78
C GLY A 41 -4.99 -14.80 17.22
N GLN A 42 -3.91 -15.18 16.54
CA GLN A 42 -2.56 -14.68 16.83
C GLN A 42 -2.47 -13.20 16.48
N THR A 43 -1.95 -12.39 17.41
CA THR A 43 -1.48 -11.04 17.13
C THR A 43 0.03 -11.07 16.94
N LEU A 44 0.51 -10.53 15.83
CA LEU A 44 1.93 -10.50 15.51
C LEU A 44 2.62 -9.29 16.15
N ALA A 45 3.92 -9.45 16.46
CA ALA A 45 4.74 -8.34 16.91
C ALA A 45 4.73 -7.22 15.86
N PRO A 46 4.39 -5.98 16.24
CA PRO A 46 4.25 -4.89 15.28
C PRO A 46 5.60 -4.47 14.69
N ALA A 47 5.59 -3.90 13.50
CA ALA A 47 6.71 -3.15 12.98
C ALA A 47 6.98 -1.90 13.84
N PRO A 48 8.19 -1.30 13.77
CA PRO A 48 8.44 -0.04 14.45
C PRO A 48 7.42 1.03 14.03
N ALA A 49 6.98 1.83 15.00
CA ALA A 49 6.15 2.98 14.74
C ALA A 49 6.87 3.99 13.83
N VAL A 50 6.11 4.72 13.02
CA VAL A 50 6.66 5.71 12.10
C VAL A 50 5.98 7.06 12.26
N THR A 51 6.77 8.11 12.39
CA THR A 51 6.29 9.50 12.33
C THR A 51 6.24 9.93 10.86
N ILE A 52 5.09 10.43 10.40
CA ILE A 52 4.95 10.91 9.03
C ILE A 52 5.11 12.42 9.02
N GLY A 53 6.22 12.89 8.48
CA GLY A 53 6.56 14.30 8.38
C GLY A 53 6.59 14.81 6.93
N PRO A 54 7.05 16.05 6.74
CA PRO A 54 7.18 16.64 5.40
C PRO A 54 8.12 15.86 4.48
N GLY A 55 9.14 15.15 5.03
CA GLY A 55 10.08 14.35 4.27
C GLY A 55 9.40 13.15 3.60
N GLU A 56 8.65 12.39 4.38
CA GLU A 56 7.87 11.23 3.91
C GLU A 56 6.83 11.66 2.88
N ALA A 57 6.13 12.76 3.14
CA ALA A 57 5.14 13.32 2.23
C ALA A 57 5.77 13.78 0.90
N ALA A 58 6.94 14.42 0.92
CA ALA A 58 7.64 14.86 -0.29
C ALA A 58 8.13 13.67 -1.13
N ILE A 59 8.66 12.62 -0.49
CA ILE A 59 9.06 11.39 -1.18
C ILE A 59 7.84 10.71 -1.81
N TYR A 60 6.75 10.59 -1.05
CA TYR A 60 5.50 10.01 -1.56
C TYR A 60 4.97 10.80 -2.77
N GLN A 61 4.98 12.13 -2.68
CA GLN A 61 4.57 13.00 -3.78
C GLN A 61 5.43 12.80 -5.04
N ALA A 62 6.74 12.61 -4.87
CA ALA A 62 7.64 12.34 -5.99
C ALA A 62 7.40 10.97 -6.63
N ILE A 63 6.90 9.99 -5.86
CA ILE A 63 6.60 8.64 -6.35
C ILE A 63 5.24 8.58 -7.05
N CYS A 64 4.17 9.08 -6.40
CA CYS A 64 2.80 8.90 -6.88
C CYS A 64 2.22 10.13 -7.59
N GLY A 65 2.76 11.33 -7.38
CA GLY A 65 2.29 12.55 -8.03
C GLY A 65 0.83 12.92 -7.74
N ASP A 66 0.29 12.52 -6.57
CA ASP A 66 -1.11 12.72 -6.23
C ASP A 66 -1.44 14.20 -6.04
N PRO A 67 -2.36 14.79 -6.84
CA PRO A 67 -2.69 16.20 -6.78
C PRO A 67 -3.71 16.55 -5.70
N LEU A 68 -3.93 15.73 -4.67
CA LEU A 68 -4.89 16.00 -3.59
C LEU A 68 -4.58 17.34 -2.90
N ALA A 69 -5.42 18.33 -3.17
CA ALA A 69 -5.14 19.72 -2.83
C ALA A 69 -4.97 19.96 -1.33
N THR A 70 -5.73 19.25 -0.49
CA THR A 70 -5.63 19.33 0.98
C THR A 70 -4.33 18.77 1.54
N SER A 71 -3.64 17.88 0.80
CA SER A 71 -2.32 17.37 1.18
C SER A 71 -1.16 18.18 0.60
N LEU A 72 -1.40 18.95 -0.47
CA LEU A 72 -0.37 19.76 -1.14
C LEU A 72 -0.30 21.20 -0.63
N SER A 73 -1.46 21.79 -0.27
CA SER A 73 -1.57 23.20 0.10
C SER A 73 -1.93 23.33 1.58
N HIS A 74 -0.96 23.71 2.42
CA HIS A 74 -1.20 23.94 3.84
C HIS A 74 -2.28 25.01 4.08
N PRO A 75 -2.29 26.19 3.40
CA PRO A 75 -3.36 27.15 3.56
C PRO A 75 -4.73 26.62 3.18
N LEU A 76 -4.82 25.77 2.17
CA LEU A 76 -6.08 25.16 1.77
C LEU A 76 -6.53 24.08 2.77
N ALA A 77 -5.59 23.26 3.27
CA ALA A 77 -5.87 22.30 4.33
C ALA A 77 -6.43 22.99 5.58
N GLU A 78 -5.83 24.11 5.98
CA GLU A 78 -6.31 24.91 7.12
C GLU A 78 -7.69 25.52 6.84
N ALA A 79 -7.93 26.05 5.65
CA ALA A 79 -9.23 26.61 5.27
C ALA A 79 -10.35 25.54 5.27
N VAL A 80 -10.04 24.32 4.81
CA VAL A 80 -11.00 23.20 4.78
C VAL A 80 -11.23 22.60 6.16
N THR A 81 -10.18 22.44 6.97
CA THR A 81 -10.27 21.73 8.25
C THR A 81 -10.53 22.62 9.45
N GLY A 82 -10.40 23.94 9.30
CA GLY A 82 -10.45 24.89 10.42
C GLY A 82 -9.30 24.74 11.43
N GLN A 83 -8.28 23.93 11.12
CA GLN A 83 -7.22 23.56 12.02
C GLN A 83 -5.84 23.79 11.36
N PRO A 84 -4.86 24.35 12.06
CA PRO A 84 -3.52 24.56 11.52
C PRO A 84 -2.79 23.23 11.29
N GLY A 85 -1.86 23.25 10.36
CA GLY A 85 -0.96 22.13 10.05
C GLY A 85 -1.33 21.36 8.80
N ALA A 86 -0.30 20.77 8.20
CA ALA A 86 -0.40 20.00 6.96
C ALA A 86 -1.09 18.65 7.19
N LEU A 87 -1.86 18.23 6.22
CA LEU A 87 -2.44 16.87 6.17
C LEU A 87 -1.53 15.91 5.43
N VAL A 88 -1.40 14.71 5.96
CA VAL A 88 -0.80 13.59 5.25
C VAL A 88 -1.78 13.09 4.21
N ASN A 89 -1.28 12.76 3.01
CA ASN A 89 -2.11 12.15 1.98
C ASN A 89 -2.75 10.84 2.49
N PRO A 90 -4.07 10.64 2.36
CA PRO A 90 -4.77 9.45 2.84
C PRO A 90 -4.17 8.13 2.31
N ALA A 91 -3.71 8.12 1.04
CA ALA A 91 -3.06 6.95 0.49
C ALA A 91 -1.71 6.67 1.18
N LEU A 92 -0.90 7.69 1.49
CA LEU A 92 0.34 7.49 2.25
C LEU A 92 0.06 6.88 3.64
N VAL A 93 -0.99 7.36 4.33
CA VAL A 93 -1.42 6.80 5.62
C VAL A 93 -1.71 5.30 5.49
N LEU A 94 -2.53 4.93 4.51
CA LEU A 94 -2.88 3.53 4.26
C LEU A 94 -1.68 2.71 3.79
N HIS A 95 -0.79 3.28 2.98
CA HIS A 95 0.41 2.56 2.51
C HIS A 95 1.41 2.29 3.65
N VAL A 96 1.53 3.19 4.62
CA VAL A 96 2.31 2.94 5.85
C VAL A 96 1.65 1.82 6.66
N SER A 97 0.34 1.87 6.86
CA SER A 97 -0.42 0.81 7.54
C SER A 97 -0.23 -0.56 6.86
N ILE A 98 -0.42 -0.62 5.53
CA ILE A 98 -0.24 -1.85 4.76
C ILE A 98 1.23 -2.31 4.82
N GLY A 99 2.20 -1.40 4.68
CA GLY A 99 3.62 -1.72 4.75
C GLY A 99 4.00 -2.31 6.11
N GLN A 100 3.58 -1.70 7.21
CA GLN A 100 3.79 -2.23 8.56
C GLN A 100 3.12 -3.60 8.75
N SER A 101 1.97 -3.86 8.11
CA SER A 101 1.28 -5.14 8.19
C SER A 101 2.02 -6.29 7.49
N THR A 102 3.07 -5.99 6.71
CA THR A 102 3.86 -7.03 6.04
C THR A 102 4.74 -7.85 6.98
N VAL A 103 4.77 -7.53 8.27
CA VAL A 103 5.31 -8.44 9.32
C VAL A 103 4.68 -9.82 9.25
N ALA A 104 3.42 -9.92 8.83
CA ALA A 104 2.69 -11.18 8.64
C ALA A 104 2.91 -11.82 7.27
N THR A 105 3.49 -11.09 6.31
CA THR A 105 3.45 -11.50 4.90
C THR A 105 4.78 -11.30 4.18
N ARG A 106 5.91 -11.48 4.89
CA ARG A 106 7.25 -11.43 4.28
C ARG A 106 7.41 -12.45 3.16
N ARG A 107 6.75 -13.60 3.28
CA ARG A 107 6.78 -14.72 2.33
C ARG A 107 5.56 -14.76 1.40
N VAL A 108 5.01 -13.57 1.14
CA VAL A 108 3.83 -13.41 0.28
C VAL A 108 4.11 -13.85 -1.15
N ILE A 109 3.13 -14.56 -1.71
CA ILE A 109 3.05 -14.87 -3.16
C ILE A 109 2.25 -13.74 -3.83
N ALA A 110 1.09 -13.40 -3.27
CA ALA A 110 0.22 -12.34 -3.75
C ALA A 110 -0.64 -11.78 -2.59
N ASN A 111 -0.94 -10.49 -2.62
CA ASN A 111 -2.06 -9.93 -1.87
C ASN A 111 -3.28 -9.96 -2.79
N LEU A 112 -4.37 -10.57 -2.34
CA LEU A 112 -5.53 -10.79 -3.18
C LEU A 112 -6.51 -9.63 -3.12
N PHE A 113 -6.88 -9.24 -1.89
CA PHE A 113 -7.83 -8.15 -1.69
C PHE A 113 -7.64 -7.39 -0.38
N TYR A 114 -8.21 -6.20 -0.34
CA TYR A 114 -8.57 -5.44 0.86
C TYR A 114 -10.08 -5.25 0.89
N ARG A 115 -10.69 -5.25 2.09
CA ARG A 115 -12.11 -4.98 2.26
C ARG A 115 -12.39 -4.19 3.53
N GLY A 116 -13.46 -3.39 3.50
CA GLY A 116 -13.90 -2.60 4.64
C GLY A 116 -12.83 -1.62 5.15
N VAL A 117 -12.03 -1.03 4.25
CA VAL A 117 -10.99 -0.08 4.64
C VAL A 117 -11.64 1.23 5.05
N VAL A 118 -11.51 1.60 6.33
CA VAL A 118 -12.03 2.85 6.86
C VAL A 118 -10.90 3.71 7.39
N LEU A 119 -10.84 4.96 6.93
CA LEU A 119 -10.04 6.02 7.54
C LEU A 119 -10.91 6.77 8.55
N HIS A 120 -10.67 6.52 9.84
CA HIS A 120 -11.48 7.08 10.92
C HIS A 120 -11.17 8.54 11.19
N ARG A 121 -9.99 8.98 10.80
CA ARG A 121 -9.54 10.36 10.99
C ARG A 121 -8.43 10.73 10.03
N PRO A 122 -8.29 12.03 9.71
CA PRO A 122 -7.12 12.53 9.01
C PRO A 122 -5.88 12.44 9.90
N VAL A 123 -4.73 12.28 9.25
CA VAL A 123 -3.41 12.31 9.90
C VAL A 123 -2.71 13.61 9.52
N ARG A 124 -2.06 14.25 10.50
CA ARG A 124 -1.28 15.46 10.30
C ARG A 124 0.21 15.16 10.31
N HIS A 125 1.00 16.02 9.66
CA HIS A 125 2.45 15.92 9.73
C HIS A 125 2.93 15.98 11.18
N GLY A 126 3.84 15.07 11.54
CA GLY A 126 4.37 14.92 12.89
C GLY A 126 3.66 13.86 13.73
N GLU A 127 2.53 13.33 13.30
CA GLU A 127 1.85 12.24 13.99
C GLU A 127 2.54 10.90 13.73
N THR A 128 2.58 10.05 14.77
CA THR A 128 3.26 8.76 14.75
C THR A 128 2.23 7.63 14.72
N LEU A 129 2.38 6.75 13.73
CA LEU A 129 1.47 5.64 13.48
C LEU A 129 2.11 4.30 13.81
N GLN A 130 1.31 3.38 14.35
CA GLN A 130 1.66 1.98 14.52
C GLN A 130 0.51 1.08 14.14
N THR A 131 0.85 -0.03 13.46
CA THR A 131 -0.13 -1.00 12.97
C THR A 131 0.06 -2.33 13.69
N THR A 132 -1.05 -2.90 14.17
CA THR A 132 -1.15 -4.26 14.67
C THR A 132 -1.81 -5.16 13.64
N VAL A 133 -1.45 -6.44 13.66
CA VAL A 133 -1.96 -7.46 12.73
C VAL A 133 -2.44 -8.65 13.53
N GLU A 134 -3.68 -9.03 13.30
CA GLU A 134 -4.32 -10.24 13.85
C GLU A 134 -4.62 -11.23 12.72
N VAL A 135 -4.31 -12.51 12.93
CA VAL A 135 -4.69 -13.58 12.01
C VAL A 135 -6.15 -13.96 12.28
N ARG A 136 -7.07 -13.68 11.37
CA ARG A 136 -8.50 -13.89 11.54
C ARG A 136 -8.99 -15.22 11.01
N ALA A 137 -8.44 -15.68 9.89
CA ALA A 137 -8.80 -16.95 9.28
C ALA A 137 -7.65 -17.47 8.42
N LEU A 138 -7.54 -18.78 8.29
CA LEU A 138 -6.54 -19.48 7.50
C LEU A 138 -7.22 -20.55 6.64
N SER A 139 -6.86 -20.65 5.38
CA SER A 139 -7.37 -21.69 4.48
C SER A 139 -6.26 -22.26 3.62
N GLU A 140 -5.98 -23.56 3.77
CA GLU A 140 -4.99 -24.27 2.95
C GLU A 140 -5.56 -24.49 1.55
N LEU A 141 -4.81 -24.08 0.52
CA LEU A 141 -5.23 -24.32 -0.87
C LEU A 141 -4.91 -25.74 -1.31
N SER A 142 -5.75 -26.30 -2.18
CA SER A 142 -5.55 -27.61 -2.76
C SER A 142 -4.16 -27.74 -3.35
N ARG A 143 -3.46 -28.81 -2.99
CA ARG A 143 -2.12 -29.12 -3.48
C ARG A 143 -2.18 -29.50 -4.95
N ARG A 144 -1.14 -29.14 -5.66
CA ARG A 144 -0.96 -29.49 -7.08
C ARG A 144 0.51 -29.80 -7.31
N ASP A 145 0.79 -30.77 -8.19
CA ASP A 145 2.15 -31.21 -8.51
C ASP A 145 2.98 -30.15 -9.27
N ASP A 146 2.29 -29.19 -9.93
CA ASP A 146 2.90 -28.16 -10.76
C ASP A 146 3.38 -26.93 -9.96
N ARG A 147 3.11 -26.87 -8.64
CA ARG A 147 3.45 -25.69 -7.83
C ARG A 147 3.59 -25.97 -6.33
N PRO A 148 4.39 -25.14 -5.61
CA PRO A 148 4.56 -25.27 -4.16
C PRO A 148 3.25 -25.14 -3.37
N ALA A 149 3.18 -25.79 -2.20
CA ALA A 149 2.10 -25.65 -1.24
C ALA A 149 1.92 -24.18 -0.81
N ARG A 150 0.68 -23.75 -0.67
CA ARG A 150 0.30 -22.37 -0.34
C ARG A 150 -1.04 -22.34 0.37
N GLY A 151 -1.25 -21.28 1.14
CA GLY A 151 -2.51 -21.03 1.83
C GLY A 151 -2.88 -19.56 1.81
N LEU A 152 -4.12 -19.27 2.17
CA LEU A 152 -4.69 -17.94 2.27
C LEU A 152 -4.80 -17.55 3.74
N ALA A 153 -4.30 -16.39 4.08
CA ALA A 153 -4.41 -15.79 5.41
C ALA A 153 -5.27 -14.52 5.33
N LEU A 154 -6.39 -14.51 6.03
CA LEU A 154 -7.19 -13.31 6.27
C LEU A 154 -6.64 -12.63 7.52
N LEU A 155 -6.22 -11.39 7.36
CA LEU A 155 -5.57 -10.58 8.38
C LEU A 155 -6.45 -9.37 8.73
N GLY A 156 -6.73 -9.18 10.01
CA GLY A 156 -7.30 -7.96 10.56
C GLY A 156 -6.19 -6.95 10.82
N ILE A 157 -6.32 -5.75 10.26
CA ILE A 157 -5.32 -4.69 10.35
C ILE A 157 -5.91 -3.53 11.12
N HIS A 158 -5.19 -3.07 12.14
CA HIS A 158 -5.60 -1.95 12.97
C HIS A 158 -4.43 -0.99 13.16
N THR A 159 -4.61 0.26 12.74
CA THR A 159 -3.60 1.32 12.83
C THR A 159 -4.06 2.40 13.79
N VAL A 160 -3.19 2.76 14.73
CA VAL A 160 -3.44 3.79 15.72
C VAL A 160 -2.41 4.90 15.63
N ARG A 161 -2.79 6.10 16.07
CA ARG A 161 -1.87 7.15 16.44
C ARG A 161 -1.35 6.86 17.85
N ILE A 162 -0.02 6.86 18.03
CA ILE A 162 0.58 6.44 19.30
C ILE A 162 0.26 7.38 20.46
N ASP A 163 0.20 8.68 20.19
CA ASP A 163 0.11 9.71 21.25
C ASP A 163 -1.13 9.56 22.12
N ASP A 164 -2.26 9.15 21.54
CA ASP A 164 -3.54 9.02 22.23
C ASP A 164 -4.24 7.66 22.05
N GLY A 165 -3.62 6.75 21.30
CA GLY A 165 -4.20 5.44 20.97
C GLY A 165 -5.41 5.50 20.04
N ALA A 166 -5.66 6.65 19.42
CA ALA A 166 -6.82 6.84 18.58
C ALA A 166 -6.71 6.06 17.27
N THR A 167 -7.77 5.33 16.91
CA THR A 167 -7.86 4.58 15.66
C THR A 167 -7.75 5.52 14.46
N VAL A 168 -6.82 5.22 13.57
CA VAL A 168 -6.59 5.92 12.30
C VAL A 168 -7.22 5.14 11.16
N ALA A 169 -6.93 3.84 11.07
CA ALA A 169 -7.48 2.98 10.04
C ALA A 169 -7.72 1.57 10.57
N ASP A 170 -8.76 0.92 10.09
CA ASP A 170 -8.93 -0.53 10.22
C ASP A 170 -9.48 -1.13 8.93
N TYR A 171 -9.14 -2.41 8.70
CA TYR A 171 -9.55 -3.16 7.52
C TYR A 171 -9.15 -4.63 7.60
N GLU A 172 -9.63 -5.40 6.64
CA GLU A 172 -9.17 -6.75 6.39
C GLU A 172 -8.42 -6.85 5.07
N ARG A 173 -7.39 -7.70 5.05
CA ARG A 173 -6.67 -8.06 3.82
C ARG A 173 -6.46 -9.57 3.75
N CYS A 174 -6.49 -10.10 2.54
CA CYS A 174 -6.18 -11.50 2.27
C CYS A 174 -4.87 -11.63 1.50
N ALA A 175 -3.96 -12.41 2.06
CA ALA A 175 -2.67 -12.68 1.43
C ALA A 175 -2.50 -14.19 1.17
N MET A 176 -1.92 -14.52 0.02
CA MET A 176 -1.48 -15.87 -0.31
C MET A 176 -0.04 -16.05 0.13
N LEU A 177 0.22 -17.04 0.97
CA LEU A 177 1.53 -17.29 1.55
C LEU A 177 2.07 -18.66 1.14
N ARG A 178 3.41 -18.77 1.12
CA ARG A 178 4.12 -20.04 0.96
C ARG A 178 4.11 -20.83 2.27
N PHE A 179 4.19 -22.14 2.18
CA PHE A 179 4.55 -23.00 3.30
C PHE A 179 6.06 -23.00 3.52
N ARG A 180 6.50 -23.14 4.76
CA ARG A 180 7.90 -23.39 5.12
C ARG A 180 8.28 -24.81 4.72
N ASP A 181 7.47 -25.78 5.14
CA ASP A 181 7.58 -27.18 4.76
C ASP A 181 6.43 -27.56 3.83
N ALA A 182 6.75 -27.82 2.57
CA ALA A 182 5.78 -28.21 1.55
C ALA A 182 5.05 -29.54 1.87
N THR A 183 5.55 -30.34 2.82
CA THR A 183 4.92 -31.60 3.24
C THR A 183 3.94 -31.43 4.41
N THR A 184 4.01 -30.33 5.13
CA THR A 184 3.11 -30.01 6.25
C THR A 184 1.68 -29.88 5.76
N VAL A 185 0.73 -30.55 6.42
CA VAL A 185 -0.72 -30.37 6.23
C VAL A 185 -1.25 -29.70 7.49
N THR A 186 -1.75 -28.49 7.37
CA THR A 186 -2.26 -27.71 8.51
C THR A 186 -3.71 -28.05 8.84
N GLY A 187 -4.49 -28.47 7.84
CA GLY A 187 -5.91 -28.73 7.97
C GLY A 187 -6.77 -27.47 8.13
N HIS A 188 -6.19 -26.29 7.93
CA HIS A 188 -6.96 -25.04 7.94
C HIS A 188 -7.93 -24.97 6.75
N ASP A 189 -9.21 -24.75 7.03
CA ASP A 189 -10.29 -24.64 6.03
C ASP A 189 -11.32 -23.58 6.49
N ASP A 190 -10.84 -22.47 7.02
CA ASP A 190 -11.71 -21.40 7.50
C ASP A 190 -12.40 -20.68 6.33
N ASP A 191 -13.64 -20.25 6.55
CA ASP A 191 -14.34 -19.35 5.63
C ASP A 191 -13.73 -17.96 5.71
N LEU A 192 -13.15 -17.49 4.60
CA LEU A 192 -12.58 -16.15 4.50
C LEU A 192 -13.64 -15.05 4.28
N GLY A 193 -14.91 -15.44 4.17
CA GLY A 193 -16.02 -14.56 3.89
C GLY A 193 -16.05 -14.02 2.46
N ALA A 194 -17.22 -13.58 2.04
CA ALA A 194 -17.42 -12.94 0.74
C ALA A 194 -17.06 -11.45 0.80
N VAL A 195 -16.53 -10.92 -0.28
CA VAL A 195 -16.30 -9.47 -0.46
C VAL A 195 -17.58 -8.86 -0.99
N ASP A 196 -18.27 -8.02 -0.20
CA ASP A 196 -19.36 -7.20 -0.73
C ASP A 196 -18.75 -5.98 -1.45
N THR A 197 -18.97 -5.95 -2.76
CA THR A 197 -18.46 -4.88 -3.62
C THR A 197 -19.45 -3.74 -3.81
N ARG A 198 -20.67 -3.84 -3.25
CA ARG A 198 -21.65 -2.76 -3.32
C ARG A 198 -21.32 -1.69 -2.31
N ILE A 199 -21.35 -0.44 -2.74
CA ILE A 199 -21.20 0.71 -1.85
C ILE A 199 -22.60 1.24 -1.56
N ASN A 200 -22.96 1.32 -0.27
CA ASN A 200 -24.10 2.08 0.21
C ASN A 200 -23.57 3.37 0.86
N LEU A 201 -23.80 4.52 0.27
CA LEU A 201 -23.29 5.79 0.77
C LEU A 201 -23.85 6.16 2.15
N ASP A 202 -24.96 5.58 2.60
CA ASP A 202 -25.50 5.80 3.96
C ASP A 202 -24.52 5.33 5.05
N ASP A 203 -23.75 4.28 4.78
CA ASP A 203 -22.77 3.72 5.71
C ASP A 203 -21.51 4.63 5.86
N TRP A 204 -21.33 5.58 4.94
CA TRP A 204 -20.15 6.44 4.84
C TRP A 204 -20.40 7.87 5.30
N GLU A 205 -21.64 8.34 5.38
CA GLU A 205 -21.96 9.73 5.77
C GLU A 205 -21.40 10.08 7.14
N GLY A 206 -21.54 9.19 8.12
CA GLY A 206 -20.99 9.34 9.46
C GLY A 206 -19.46 9.29 9.56
N ARG A 207 -18.76 9.05 8.42
CA ARG A 207 -17.29 9.05 8.33
C ARG A 207 -16.73 10.39 7.85
N ILE A 208 -17.58 11.28 7.38
CA ILE A 208 -17.17 12.63 6.96
C ILE A 208 -16.73 13.38 8.21
N PRO A 209 -15.55 14.05 8.22
CA PRO A 209 -15.14 14.87 9.34
C PRO A 209 -16.15 16.01 9.58
N SER A 210 -16.73 16.06 10.76
CA SER A 210 -17.88 16.94 11.09
C SER A 210 -17.55 18.42 11.14
N ASP A 211 -16.27 18.74 11.28
CA ASP A 211 -15.71 20.10 11.42
C ASP A 211 -15.09 20.64 10.12
N TRP A 212 -15.18 19.88 9.01
CA TRP A 212 -14.61 20.29 7.74
C TRP A 212 -15.61 21.06 6.88
N ASP A 213 -15.13 22.12 6.21
CA ASP A 213 -15.85 22.85 5.17
C ASP A 213 -15.18 22.62 3.81
N PRO A 214 -15.82 21.95 2.84
CA PRO A 214 -15.24 21.72 1.53
C PRO A 214 -15.28 22.94 0.60
N THR A 215 -16.02 23.98 0.96
CA THR A 215 -16.23 25.18 0.13
C THR A 215 -14.94 25.82 -0.40
N PRO A 216 -13.83 25.92 0.36
CA PRO A 216 -12.58 26.47 -0.13
C PRO A 216 -11.95 25.73 -1.31
N LEU A 217 -12.32 24.45 -1.55
CA LEU A 217 -11.84 23.69 -2.72
C LEU A 217 -12.43 24.24 -4.02
N GLY A 218 -13.50 25.00 -3.95
CA GLY A 218 -14.23 25.48 -5.12
C GLY A 218 -14.94 24.33 -5.84
N HIS A 219 -15.92 24.69 -6.63
CA HIS A 219 -16.55 23.72 -7.54
C HIS A 219 -15.69 23.64 -8.80
N ALA A 220 -14.63 22.83 -8.77
CA ALA A 220 -14.01 22.41 -10.00
C ALA A 220 -15.15 21.73 -10.79
N ALA A 221 -15.48 22.29 -11.95
CA ALA A 221 -16.52 21.75 -12.78
C ALA A 221 -16.14 20.31 -13.17
N VAL A 222 -16.51 19.34 -12.33
CA VAL A 222 -16.63 17.94 -12.74
C VAL A 222 -17.78 17.94 -13.73
N ARG A 223 -17.46 18.38 -14.96
CA ARG A 223 -18.45 18.66 -15.99
C ARG A 223 -19.23 17.38 -16.26
N ASP A 224 -20.50 17.35 -15.85
CA ASP A 224 -21.51 16.38 -16.21
C ASP A 224 -21.05 14.89 -16.10
N TRP A 225 -20.34 14.53 -15.03
CA TRP A 225 -20.05 13.12 -14.81
C TRP A 225 -21.29 12.44 -14.19
N ARG A 226 -22.04 11.77 -15.03
CA ARG A 226 -23.26 11.09 -14.62
C ARG A 226 -22.94 9.74 -13.98
N VAL A 227 -23.71 9.38 -12.97
CA VAL A 227 -23.67 8.04 -12.36
C VAL A 227 -23.81 6.95 -13.44
N GLY A 228 -23.01 5.91 -13.33
CA GLY A 228 -22.91 4.81 -14.28
C GLY A 228 -22.02 5.07 -15.50
N VAL A 229 -21.52 6.30 -15.69
CA VAL A 229 -20.65 6.61 -16.84
C VAL A 229 -19.18 6.32 -16.48
N ARG A 230 -18.53 5.51 -17.32
CA ARG A 230 -17.08 5.24 -17.25
C ARG A 230 -16.31 6.31 -17.99
N ARG A 231 -15.24 6.82 -17.37
CA ARG A 231 -14.30 7.77 -17.96
C ARG A 231 -12.87 7.26 -17.77
N SER A 232 -12.00 7.53 -18.71
CA SER A 232 -10.58 7.20 -18.61
C SER A 232 -9.79 8.48 -18.34
N ASP A 233 -8.80 8.38 -17.45
CA ASP A 233 -7.79 9.41 -17.33
C ASP A 233 -6.89 9.40 -18.59
N MET A 234 -6.65 10.57 -19.16
CA MET A 234 -5.78 10.70 -20.34
C MET A 234 -4.29 10.56 -19.97
N LEU A 235 -3.94 10.76 -18.69
CA LEU A 235 -2.60 10.52 -18.20
C LEU A 235 -2.43 9.05 -17.88
N ARG A 236 -1.32 8.49 -18.37
CA ARG A 236 -0.83 7.16 -18.03
C ARG A 236 0.44 7.33 -17.22
N ASP A 237 0.56 6.58 -16.14
CA ASP A 237 1.70 6.69 -15.23
C ASP A 237 2.63 5.49 -15.37
N THR A 238 3.93 5.75 -15.59
CA THR A 238 4.95 4.70 -15.54
C THR A 238 5.29 4.40 -14.10
N VAL A 239 5.27 3.12 -13.72
CA VAL A 239 5.63 2.66 -12.39
C VAL A 239 7.14 2.75 -12.19
N GLY A 240 7.58 3.73 -11.42
CA GLY A 240 8.98 3.97 -11.06
C GLY A 240 9.16 4.09 -9.55
N LEU A 241 10.42 4.07 -9.07
CA LEU A 241 10.74 4.22 -7.65
C LEU A 241 10.04 3.18 -6.74
N ALA A 242 9.89 1.94 -7.24
CA ALA A 242 9.17 0.88 -6.52
C ALA A 242 9.84 0.51 -5.20
N THR A 243 11.16 0.49 -5.16
CA THR A 243 11.95 0.19 -3.95
C THR A 243 11.84 1.28 -2.91
N GLU A 244 11.77 2.54 -3.34
CA GLU A 244 11.66 3.71 -2.48
C GLU A 244 10.33 3.69 -1.74
N LEU A 245 9.23 3.39 -2.42
CA LEU A 245 7.93 3.25 -1.77
C LEU A 245 7.91 2.07 -0.78
N ALA A 246 8.49 0.92 -1.15
CA ALA A 246 8.59 -0.22 -0.26
C ALA A 246 9.39 0.10 1.02
N ARG A 247 10.46 0.91 0.92
CA ARG A 247 11.25 1.35 2.07
C ARG A 247 10.50 2.40 2.90
N LEU A 248 9.92 3.40 2.25
CA LEU A 248 9.15 4.48 2.88
C LEU A 248 8.02 3.92 3.76
N THR A 249 7.35 2.88 3.30
CA THR A 249 6.19 2.28 3.97
C THR A 249 6.55 1.13 4.90
N GLN A 250 7.85 0.85 5.12
CA GLN A 250 8.32 -0.30 5.90
C GLN A 250 7.86 -1.67 5.37
N ASN A 251 7.55 -1.77 4.07
CA ASN A 251 7.20 -3.04 3.48
C ASN A 251 8.38 -4.02 3.54
N GLN A 252 8.16 -5.19 4.14
CA GLN A 252 9.21 -6.16 4.44
C GLN A 252 9.26 -7.32 3.43
N ALA A 253 8.36 -7.36 2.44
CA ALA A 253 8.39 -8.42 1.43
C ALA A 253 9.59 -8.24 0.48
N PRO A 254 10.54 -9.19 0.43
CA PRO A 254 11.77 -9.03 -0.36
C PRO A 254 11.52 -8.89 -1.86
N VAL A 255 10.46 -9.49 -2.36
CA VAL A 255 10.05 -9.47 -3.77
C VAL A 255 9.85 -8.05 -4.34
N HIS A 256 9.57 -7.06 -3.46
CA HIS A 256 9.44 -5.65 -3.85
C HIS A 256 10.77 -4.89 -3.88
N ARG A 257 11.86 -5.53 -3.45
CA ARG A 257 13.18 -4.92 -3.36
C ARG A 257 14.20 -5.54 -4.30
N ASP A 258 14.15 -6.86 -4.44
CA ASP A 258 15.07 -7.64 -5.25
C ASP A 258 14.35 -8.26 -6.45
N PRO A 259 14.69 -7.86 -7.69
CA PRO A 259 14.06 -8.40 -8.88
C PRO A 259 14.32 -9.90 -9.05
N ALA A 260 15.44 -10.44 -8.53
CA ALA A 260 15.74 -11.86 -8.62
C ALA A 260 14.73 -12.75 -7.86
N LEU A 261 14.01 -12.17 -6.89
CA LEU A 261 12.97 -12.86 -6.12
C LEU A 261 11.57 -12.69 -6.73
N GLY A 262 11.44 -11.81 -7.72
CA GLY A 262 10.18 -11.58 -8.44
C GLY A 262 9.95 -12.60 -9.56
N PRO A 263 8.71 -12.71 -10.06
CA PRO A 263 8.39 -13.50 -11.23
C PRO A 263 9.26 -13.10 -12.43
N GLU A 264 9.79 -14.09 -13.15
CA GLU A 264 10.59 -13.88 -14.37
C GLU A 264 11.82 -12.98 -14.18
N GLY A 265 12.35 -12.87 -12.95
CA GLY A 265 13.46 -11.98 -12.63
C GLY A 265 13.12 -10.50 -12.72
N ARG A 266 11.85 -10.15 -12.68
CA ARG A 266 11.33 -8.77 -12.68
C ARG A 266 10.91 -8.37 -11.27
N ARG A 267 11.17 -7.11 -10.89
CA ARG A 267 10.73 -6.60 -9.58
C ARG A 267 9.21 -6.47 -9.55
N LEU A 268 8.58 -7.29 -8.70
CA LEU A 268 7.15 -7.17 -8.43
C LEU A 268 6.89 -5.90 -7.63
N VAL A 269 5.98 -5.08 -8.11
CA VAL A 269 5.64 -3.82 -7.46
C VAL A 269 4.74 -4.08 -6.24
N TYR A 270 4.96 -3.33 -5.20
CA TYR A 270 4.08 -3.29 -4.04
C TYR A 270 2.66 -2.86 -4.44
N GLY A 271 1.63 -3.63 -4.07
CA GLY A 271 0.25 -3.33 -4.47
C GLY A 271 -0.24 -1.92 -4.10
N GLY A 272 0.26 -1.37 -3.00
CA GLY A 272 0.01 0.02 -2.63
C GLY A 272 0.51 1.03 -3.67
N HIS A 273 1.55 0.72 -4.43
CA HIS A 273 2.03 1.61 -5.49
C HIS A 273 0.99 1.77 -6.61
N THR A 274 0.42 0.65 -7.06
CA THR A 274 -0.69 0.67 -8.04
C THR A 274 -1.88 1.48 -7.52
N ILE A 275 -2.25 1.29 -6.24
CA ILE A 275 -3.33 2.06 -5.60
C ILE A 275 -2.98 3.55 -5.49
N GLY A 276 -1.73 3.90 -5.17
CA GLY A 276 -1.28 5.30 -5.07
C GLY A 276 -1.38 6.05 -6.40
N LEU A 277 -0.94 5.42 -7.49
CA LEU A 277 -1.10 5.97 -8.84
C LEU A 277 -2.57 6.02 -9.27
N ALA A 278 -3.38 5.02 -8.88
CA ALA A 278 -4.82 5.01 -9.11
C ALA A 278 -5.52 6.14 -8.33
N GLN A 279 -5.11 6.45 -7.09
CA GLN A 279 -5.65 7.59 -6.34
C GLN A 279 -5.24 8.92 -6.96
N ALA A 280 -3.99 9.05 -7.41
CA ALA A 280 -3.56 10.24 -8.13
C ALA A 280 -4.42 10.50 -9.38
N SER A 281 -4.71 9.44 -10.15
CA SER A 281 -5.62 9.50 -11.29
C SER A 281 -7.05 9.87 -10.87
N LEU A 282 -7.58 9.27 -9.80
CA LEU A 282 -8.91 9.58 -9.27
C LEU A 282 -9.04 11.07 -8.91
N VAL A 283 -8.03 11.62 -8.21
CA VAL A 283 -8.04 13.04 -7.81
C VAL A 283 -7.92 13.97 -9.03
N ARG A 284 -7.19 13.59 -10.08
CA ARG A 284 -7.22 14.34 -11.36
C ARG A 284 -8.62 14.38 -11.97
N MET A 285 -9.40 13.29 -11.82
CA MET A 285 -10.77 13.20 -12.32
C MET A 285 -11.79 13.90 -11.41
N LEU A 286 -11.49 14.03 -10.11
CA LEU A 286 -12.31 14.67 -9.08
C LEU A 286 -11.46 15.68 -8.28
N PRO A 287 -11.05 16.81 -8.90
CA PRO A 287 -10.09 17.74 -8.30
C PRO A 287 -10.65 18.52 -7.09
N ASP A 288 -11.96 18.47 -6.86
CA ASP A 288 -12.65 19.02 -5.70
C ASP A 288 -12.71 18.03 -4.51
N THR A 289 -12.00 16.91 -4.57
CA THR A 289 -11.89 15.95 -3.48
C THR A 289 -11.17 16.58 -2.28
N ALA A 290 -11.83 16.57 -1.11
CA ALA A 290 -11.23 16.97 0.17
C ALA A 290 -10.43 15.83 0.78
N THR A 291 -10.98 14.61 0.73
CA THR A 291 -10.35 13.40 1.28
C THR A 291 -10.96 12.12 0.71
N VAL A 292 -10.21 11.03 0.87
CA VAL A 292 -10.68 9.66 0.74
C VAL A 292 -11.14 9.18 2.11
N LEU A 293 -12.36 8.68 2.23
CA LEU A 293 -12.92 8.17 3.49
C LEU A 293 -12.57 6.70 3.72
N GLY A 294 -12.39 5.95 2.64
CA GLY A 294 -12.03 4.53 2.70
C GLY A 294 -12.38 3.77 1.43
N TRP A 295 -12.27 2.44 1.51
CA TRP A 295 -12.50 1.52 0.39
C TRP A 295 -13.49 0.42 0.79
N GLN A 296 -14.51 0.22 -0.01
CA GLN A 296 -15.42 -0.92 0.16
C GLN A 296 -14.70 -2.22 -0.16
N ALA A 297 -14.00 -2.25 -1.28
CA ALA A 297 -13.23 -3.38 -1.76
C ALA A 297 -12.06 -2.91 -2.64
N CYS A 298 -11.00 -3.69 -2.70
CA CYS A 298 -9.88 -3.47 -3.59
C CYS A 298 -9.25 -4.82 -3.93
N ASP A 299 -9.45 -5.28 -5.17
CA ASP A 299 -9.01 -6.57 -5.67
C ASP A 299 -7.78 -6.41 -6.56
N HIS A 300 -6.70 -7.13 -6.24
CA HIS A 300 -5.54 -7.24 -7.11
C HIS A 300 -5.76 -8.38 -8.10
N LEU A 301 -5.89 -8.03 -9.39
CA LEU A 301 -6.25 -8.97 -10.46
C LEU A 301 -5.02 -9.57 -11.15
N GLY A 302 -3.89 -8.86 -11.09
CA GLY A 302 -2.66 -9.29 -11.73
C GLY A 302 -1.43 -8.61 -11.12
N PRO A 303 -0.22 -9.11 -11.45
CA PRO A 303 1.03 -8.48 -11.04
C PRO A 303 1.28 -7.19 -11.83
N VAL A 304 1.95 -6.25 -11.18
CA VAL A 304 2.51 -5.03 -11.79
C VAL A 304 4.01 -5.06 -11.58
N PHE A 305 4.77 -4.69 -12.58
CA PHE A 305 6.22 -4.65 -12.51
C PHE A 305 6.75 -3.22 -12.66
N GLU A 306 7.93 -2.97 -12.10
CA GLU A 306 8.60 -1.70 -12.29
C GLU A 306 8.90 -1.48 -13.78
N GLY A 307 8.52 -0.31 -14.29
CA GLY A 307 8.59 0.05 -15.72
C GLY A 307 7.28 -0.15 -16.49
N ASP A 308 6.30 -0.87 -15.94
CA ASP A 308 4.98 -0.97 -16.57
C ASP A 308 4.28 0.40 -16.62
N VAL A 309 3.37 0.57 -17.58
CA VAL A 309 2.59 1.81 -17.75
C VAL A 309 1.14 1.56 -17.39
N LEU A 310 0.64 2.26 -16.37
CA LEU A 310 -0.72 2.09 -15.88
C LEU A 310 -1.70 3.04 -16.58
N ALA A 311 -2.88 2.52 -16.94
CA ALA A 311 -4.02 3.27 -17.43
C ALA A 311 -5.19 3.11 -16.47
N CYS A 312 -5.77 4.23 -16.00
CA CYS A 312 -6.85 4.23 -15.03
C CYS A 312 -8.19 4.60 -15.66
N HIS A 313 -9.21 3.87 -15.26
CA HIS A 313 -10.58 4.05 -15.71
C HIS A 313 -11.50 4.18 -14.51
N HIS A 314 -12.39 5.16 -14.54
CA HIS A 314 -13.20 5.52 -13.38
C HIS A 314 -14.68 5.45 -13.75
N THR A 315 -15.49 4.81 -12.90
CA THR A 315 -16.95 4.82 -13.01
C THR A 315 -17.54 5.43 -11.76
N LEU A 316 -18.27 6.53 -11.89
CA LEU A 316 -19.03 7.08 -10.79
C LEU A 316 -20.21 6.15 -10.51
N LEU A 317 -20.17 5.45 -9.37
CA LEU A 317 -21.19 4.46 -8.99
C LEU A 317 -22.41 5.12 -8.34
N ASP A 318 -22.17 6.12 -7.51
CA ASP A 318 -23.18 6.89 -6.81
C ASP A 318 -22.63 8.23 -6.35
N GLU A 319 -23.51 9.23 -6.18
CA GLU A 319 -23.16 10.55 -5.67
C GLU A 319 -24.36 11.18 -4.98
N ARG A 320 -24.12 11.81 -3.80
CA ARG A 320 -25.14 12.59 -3.11
C ARG A 320 -24.56 13.77 -2.34
N PRO A 321 -25.35 14.82 -2.07
CA PRO A 321 -24.98 15.88 -1.13
C PRO A 321 -24.83 15.31 0.29
N ALA A 322 -23.77 15.69 0.99
CA ALA A 322 -23.54 15.33 2.40
C ALA A 322 -22.58 16.33 3.05
N ALA A 323 -22.88 16.76 4.27
CA ALA A 323 -22.02 17.63 5.11
C ALA A 323 -21.46 18.86 4.34
N GLY A 324 -22.32 19.59 3.63
CA GLY A 324 -21.94 20.79 2.87
C GLY A 324 -21.18 20.54 1.57
N GLY A 325 -20.88 19.30 1.26
CA GLY A 325 -20.19 18.85 0.04
C GLY A 325 -20.92 17.70 -0.65
N ARG A 326 -20.13 16.87 -1.34
CA ARG A 326 -20.62 15.71 -2.09
C ARG A 326 -19.87 14.45 -1.66
N LEU A 327 -20.63 13.44 -1.31
CA LEU A 327 -20.15 12.10 -1.04
C LEU A 327 -20.24 11.29 -2.33
N ARG A 328 -19.15 10.62 -2.74
CA ARG A 328 -19.06 9.92 -4.02
C ARG A 328 -18.52 8.52 -3.84
N ALA A 329 -19.17 7.56 -4.49
CA ALA A 329 -18.70 6.19 -4.65
C ALA A 329 -18.14 6.02 -6.06
N VAL A 330 -16.90 5.60 -6.18
CA VAL A 330 -16.22 5.44 -7.46
C VAL A 330 -15.61 4.05 -7.56
N ARG A 331 -15.77 3.41 -8.74
CA ARG A 331 -14.97 2.24 -9.12
C ARG A 331 -13.81 2.71 -9.97
N VAL A 332 -12.61 2.30 -9.59
CA VAL A 332 -11.38 2.53 -10.34
C VAL A 332 -10.85 1.20 -10.83
N GLU A 333 -10.75 1.05 -12.14
CA GLU A 333 -10.16 -0.10 -12.82
C GLU A 333 -8.82 0.32 -13.40
N VAL A 334 -7.78 -0.49 -13.18
CA VAL A 334 -6.44 -0.21 -13.68
C VAL A 334 -5.98 -1.33 -14.58
N ASP A 335 -5.53 -0.95 -15.76
CA ASP A 335 -4.83 -1.83 -16.69
C ASP A 335 -3.33 -1.52 -16.66
N SER A 336 -2.50 -2.57 -16.70
CA SER A 336 -1.04 -2.48 -16.84
C SER A 336 -0.65 -2.85 -18.26
N ASP A 337 0.14 -1.98 -18.89
CA ASP A 337 0.80 -2.23 -20.18
C ASP A 337 2.26 -2.59 -19.91
N SER A 338 2.60 -3.84 -20.10
CA SER A 338 3.92 -4.40 -19.91
C SER A 338 4.54 -4.72 -21.29
N GLY A 339 5.10 -3.68 -21.94
CA GLY A 339 5.76 -3.85 -23.24
C GLY A 339 4.79 -4.17 -24.41
N GLY A 340 3.53 -3.70 -24.32
CA GLY A 340 2.47 -3.90 -25.32
C GLY A 340 1.46 -4.99 -24.97
N GLU A 341 1.68 -5.74 -23.91
CA GLU A 341 0.69 -6.63 -23.33
C GLU A 341 -0.13 -5.88 -22.26
N VAL A 342 -1.41 -5.69 -22.49
CA VAL A 342 -2.31 -4.97 -21.60
C VAL A 342 -3.16 -5.96 -20.81
N THR A 343 -3.06 -5.89 -19.49
CA THR A 343 -3.79 -6.77 -18.57
C THR A 343 -4.46 -5.99 -17.45
N PRO A 344 -5.68 -6.38 -16.99
CA PRO A 344 -6.30 -5.78 -15.82
C PRO A 344 -5.53 -6.18 -14.56
N VAL A 345 -5.21 -5.20 -13.69
CA VAL A 345 -4.38 -5.41 -12.48
C VAL A 345 -5.06 -4.98 -11.19
N LEU A 346 -6.08 -4.11 -11.26
CA LEU A 346 -6.77 -3.61 -10.08
C LEU A 346 -8.25 -3.36 -10.38
N ASP A 347 -9.13 -3.74 -9.42
CA ASP A 347 -10.52 -3.28 -9.30
C ASP A 347 -10.71 -2.70 -7.90
N TRP A 348 -10.86 -1.40 -7.81
CA TRP A 348 -10.90 -0.67 -6.55
C TRP A 348 -12.19 0.13 -6.41
N ARG A 349 -12.89 -0.05 -5.29
CA ARG A 349 -14.12 0.67 -4.96
C ARG A 349 -13.88 1.57 -3.76
N VAL A 350 -13.87 2.85 -4.03
CA VAL A 350 -13.43 3.90 -3.12
C VAL A 350 -14.55 4.90 -2.86
N VAL A 351 -14.56 5.45 -1.66
CA VAL A 351 -15.46 6.52 -1.26
C VAL A 351 -14.66 7.78 -0.96
N THR A 352 -15.07 8.87 -1.61
CA THR A 352 -14.47 10.20 -1.45
C THR A 352 -15.52 11.21 -0.99
N TRP A 353 -15.06 12.28 -0.36
CA TRP A 353 -15.87 13.44 -0.06
C TRP A 353 -15.13 14.72 -0.47
N GLY A 354 -15.86 15.72 -0.95
CA GLY A 354 -15.32 17.00 -1.42
C GLY A 354 -16.39 18.05 -1.70
N ALA A 355 -16.06 19.11 -2.43
CA ALA A 355 -16.98 20.23 -2.73
C ALA A 355 -18.05 19.88 -3.78
#